data_b8b43ac390ed671974e6d58c5643f73a
#
_entry.id   b8b43ac390ed671974e6d58c5643f73a
#
_cell.length_a   1.000
_cell.length_b   1.000
_cell.length_c   1.000
_cell.angle_alpha   90.00
_cell.angle_beta   90.00
_cell.angle_gamma   90.00
#
_symmetry.space_group_name_H-M   'P 1'
#
loop_
_entity.id
_entity.type
_entity.pdbx_description
1 polymer ?
#
loop_
_entity_poly.entity_id
_entity_poly.type
_entity_poly.pdbx_seq_one_letter_code
_entity_poly.pdbx_strand_id
1 'polypeptide(L)'
;MSLPFQHRMAHLAPAAAPMLNARYECQTLDRQRLAEVLDQDSGIRGFSEDLQHSHPTLYSGSMVFISAEVAAAIQQAITTLEAVIELPGWRAAALREAPTIAQHVPRTRGVFMGYDFHIDDTGPKLIEINTNAGGAFLSAALTRAQQACCAQMQAHFRPQAA
;
A
#
# COMPACT_ATOMS: atom_id res chain seq x y z
N MET A 1 22.25 -2.12 7.49
CA MET A 1 21.81 -0.84 8.09
C MET A 1 20.42 -0.57 7.51
N SER A 2 19.36 -1.00 8.23
CA SER A 2 17.97 -0.87 7.81
C SER A 2 17.47 0.50 8.23
N LEU A 3 17.14 1.34 7.25
CA LEU A 3 16.38 2.57 7.51
C LEU A 3 14.94 2.19 7.87
N PRO A 4 14.39 2.62 8.98
CA PRO A 4 12.99 2.38 9.31
C PRO A 4 12.12 3.26 8.40
N PHE A 5 11.49 2.63 7.43
CA PHE A 5 10.41 3.25 6.65
C PHE A 5 9.15 3.26 7.52
N GLN A 6 9.18 4.10 8.55
CA GLN A 6 7.98 4.39 9.33
C GLN A 6 7.12 5.37 8.54
N HIS A 7 6.27 4.85 7.67
CA HIS A 7 5.10 5.61 7.22
C HIS A 7 4.29 5.94 8.47
N ARG A 8 4.24 7.23 8.80
CA ARG A 8 3.37 7.75 9.85
C ARG A 8 1.90 7.57 9.41
N MET A 9 1.35 6.41 9.71
CA MET A 9 -0.09 6.24 9.71
C MET A 9 -0.65 7.12 10.83
N ALA A 10 -1.58 8.01 10.51
CA ALA A 10 -2.35 8.70 11.53
C ALA A 10 -3.11 7.62 12.33
N HIS A 11 -2.73 7.41 13.59
CA HIS A 11 -3.37 6.44 14.46
C HIS A 11 -4.76 6.95 14.81
N LEU A 12 -5.77 6.41 14.15
CA LEU A 12 -7.17 6.61 14.50
C LEU A 12 -7.51 5.72 15.71
N ALA A 13 -8.36 6.25 16.61
CA ALA A 13 -8.95 5.41 17.66
C ALA A 13 -9.70 4.23 17.03
N PRO A 14 -9.71 3.03 17.67
CA PRO A 14 -10.27 1.80 17.11
C PRO A 14 -11.68 1.95 16.52
N ALA A 15 -12.54 2.71 17.18
CA ALA A 15 -13.93 2.96 16.75
C ALA A 15 -14.06 4.01 15.63
N ALA A 16 -12.99 4.72 15.27
CA ALA A 16 -13.07 5.82 14.30
C ALA A 16 -13.08 5.32 12.85
N ALA A 17 -12.30 4.29 12.53
CA ALA A 17 -12.17 3.81 11.15
C ALA A 17 -13.49 3.29 10.55
N PRO A 18 -14.26 2.40 11.20
CA PRO A 18 -15.57 1.97 10.69
C PRO A 18 -16.55 3.13 10.53
N MET A 19 -16.55 4.06 11.48
CA MET A 19 -17.43 5.24 11.42
C MET A 19 -17.04 6.16 10.24
N LEU A 20 -15.74 6.35 10.00
CA LEU A 20 -15.26 7.14 8.86
C LEU A 20 -15.61 6.46 7.53
N ASN A 21 -15.42 5.16 7.42
CA ASN A 21 -15.78 4.40 6.22
C ASN A 21 -17.29 4.41 5.94
N ALA A 22 -18.13 4.41 7.00
CA ALA A 22 -19.59 4.41 6.87
C ALA A 22 -20.20 5.80 6.60
N ARG A 23 -19.53 6.87 7.02
CA ARG A 23 -20.10 8.23 7.00
C ARG A 23 -19.54 9.14 5.93
N TYR A 24 -18.36 8.85 5.41
CA TYR A 24 -17.65 9.77 4.53
C TYR A 24 -17.39 9.16 3.15
N GLU A 25 -18.25 9.49 2.21
CA GLU A 25 -17.99 9.35 0.78
C GLU A 25 -17.13 10.51 0.26
N CYS A 26 -16.13 10.92 1.05
CA CYS A 26 -15.30 12.04 0.68
C CYS A 26 -14.34 11.65 -0.42
N GLN A 27 -14.35 12.39 -1.51
CA GLN A 27 -13.27 12.36 -2.47
C GLN A 27 -12.07 13.13 -1.91
N THR A 28 -11.01 12.40 -1.59
CA THR A 28 -9.79 12.96 -0.99
C THR A 28 -8.67 13.12 -2.01
N LEU A 29 -8.89 12.63 -3.24
CA LEU A 29 -7.91 12.74 -4.32
C LEU A 29 -8.07 14.06 -5.07
N ASP A 30 -7.06 14.92 -4.97
CA ASP A 30 -6.87 16.06 -5.84
C ASP A 30 -6.23 15.57 -7.16
N ARG A 31 -7.05 15.48 -8.21
CA ARG A 31 -6.61 14.97 -9.51
C ARG A 31 -5.62 15.90 -10.21
N GLN A 32 -5.74 17.21 -10.01
CA GLN A 32 -4.78 18.15 -10.56
C GLN A 32 -3.43 17.99 -9.88
N ARG A 33 -3.42 17.92 -8.55
CA ARG A 33 -2.21 17.66 -7.79
C ARG A 33 -1.56 16.33 -8.13
N LEU A 34 -2.37 15.29 -8.36
CA LEU A 34 -1.87 13.99 -8.80
C LEU A 34 -1.15 14.09 -10.15
N ALA A 35 -1.74 14.80 -11.12
CA ALA A 35 -1.13 15.00 -12.42
C ALA A 35 0.21 15.73 -12.31
N GLU A 36 0.26 16.83 -11.54
CA GLU A 36 1.50 17.57 -11.28
C GLU A 36 2.60 16.68 -10.66
N VAL A 37 2.23 15.87 -9.66
CA VAL A 37 3.18 14.96 -8.98
C VAL A 37 3.69 13.88 -9.94
N LEU A 38 2.81 13.29 -10.75
CA LEU A 38 3.17 12.25 -11.71
C LEU A 38 4.09 12.77 -12.81
N ASP A 39 3.80 13.94 -13.37
CA ASP A 39 4.64 14.56 -14.40
C ASP A 39 6.00 14.97 -13.83
N GLN A 40 6.03 15.50 -12.61
CA GLN A 40 7.27 15.86 -11.92
C GLN A 40 8.13 14.64 -11.60
N ASP A 41 7.55 13.59 -11.03
CA ASP A 41 8.29 12.39 -10.61
C ASP A 41 8.83 11.60 -11.80
N SER A 42 8.04 11.49 -12.88
CA SER A 42 8.47 10.81 -14.09
C SER A 42 9.51 11.59 -14.90
N GLY A 43 9.54 12.91 -14.75
CA GLY A 43 10.30 13.82 -15.61
C GLY A 43 9.79 13.86 -17.06
N ILE A 44 8.62 13.28 -17.34
CA ILE A 44 8.00 13.21 -18.67
C ILE A 44 6.77 14.09 -18.70
N ARG A 45 6.81 15.12 -19.56
CA ARG A 45 5.66 15.99 -19.76
C ARG A 45 4.48 15.21 -20.37
N GLY A 46 3.30 15.30 -19.76
CA GLY A 46 2.09 14.62 -20.23
C GLY A 46 2.01 13.15 -19.80
N PHE A 47 2.92 12.65 -18.98
CA PHE A 47 2.86 11.29 -18.45
C PHE A 47 1.54 11.02 -17.72
N SER A 48 1.06 12.00 -16.96
CA SER A 48 -0.20 11.91 -16.22
C SER A 48 -1.42 11.76 -17.15
N GLU A 49 -1.43 12.48 -18.28
CA GLU A 49 -2.48 12.42 -19.28
C GLU A 49 -2.49 11.05 -19.98
N ASP A 50 -1.32 10.57 -20.41
CA ASP A 50 -1.16 9.26 -21.02
C ASP A 50 -1.58 8.13 -20.07
N LEU A 51 -1.20 8.24 -18.79
CA LEU A 51 -1.58 7.28 -17.76
C LEU A 51 -3.09 7.29 -17.52
N GLN A 52 -3.72 8.45 -17.44
CA GLN A 52 -5.16 8.57 -17.26
C GLN A 52 -5.93 8.04 -18.46
N HIS A 53 -5.43 8.24 -19.67
CA HIS A 53 -6.05 7.73 -20.90
C HIS A 53 -5.95 6.20 -20.98
N SER A 54 -4.80 5.64 -20.69
CA SER A 54 -4.54 4.19 -20.76
C SER A 54 -5.13 3.42 -19.58
N HIS A 55 -5.18 4.03 -18.39
CA HIS A 55 -5.62 3.43 -17.13
C HIS A 55 -6.55 4.35 -16.33
N PRO A 56 -7.75 4.65 -16.83
CA PRO A 56 -8.64 5.67 -16.25
C PRO A 56 -9.12 5.34 -14.83
N THR A 57 -9.07 4.07 -14.43
CA THR A 57 -9.50 3.56 -13.12
C THR A 57 -8.34 3.21 -12.18
N LEU A 58 -7.11 3.56 -12.53
CA LEU A 58 -5.92 3.22 -11.73
C LEU A 58 -5.98 3.78 -10.31
N TYR A 59 -6.53 4.97 -10.14
CA TYR A 59 -6.62 5.64 -8.84
C TYR A 59 -8.06 5.79 -8.38
N SER A 60 -8.34 5.27 -7.18
CA SER A 60 -9.60 5.54 -6.50
C SER A 60 -9.62 6.97 -5.96
N GLY A 61 -10.77 7.64 -6.09
CA GLY A 61 -11.00 8.93 -5.44
C GLY A 61 -11.38 8.81 -3.96
N SER A 62 -11.72 7.61 -3.51
CA SER A 62 -12.17 7.33 -2.14
C SER A 62 -11.04 6.71 -1.31
N MET A 63 -11.00 7.06 -0.03
CA MET A 63 -10.10 6.44 0.95
C MET A 63 -10.80 5.33 1.72
N VAL A 64 -10.01 4.33 2.10
CA VAL A 64 -10.39 3.33 3.09
C VAL A 64 -9.59 3.59 4.36
N PHE A 65 -10.28 3.77 5.47
CA PHE A 65 -9.67 3.97 6.77
C PHE A 65 -9.51 2.64 7.48
N ILE A 66 -8.34 2.39 8.03
CA ILE A 66 -8.05 1.22 8.87
C ILE A 66 -7.63 1.68 10.26
N SER A 67 -7.98 0.91 11.29
CA SER A 67 -7.53 1.19 12.65
C SER A 67 -6.06 0.82 12.84
N ALA A 68 -5.44 1.35 13.89
CA ALA A 68 -4.08 1.00 14.24
C ALA A 68 -3.92 -0.50 14.55
N GLU A 69 -4.94 -1.11 15.14
CA GLU A 69 -4.96 -2.55 15.44
C GLU A 69 -4.98 -3.38 14.15
N VAL A 70 -5.79 -3.01 13.16
CA VAL A 70 -5.82 -3.67 11.85
C VAL A 70 -4.47 -3.50 11.14
N ALA A 71 -3.89 -2.31 11.17
CA ALA A 71 -2.56 -2.07 10.60
C ALA A 71 -1.48 -2.92 11.27
N ALA A 72 -1.51 -3.02 12.61
CA ALA A 72 -0.58 -3.86 13.37
C ALA A 72 -0.78 -5.37 13.04
N ALA A 73 -2.02 -5.82 12.90
CA ALA A 73 -2.32 -7.19 12.52
C ALA A 73 -1.83 -7.52 11.10
N ILE A 74 -1.98 -6.61 10.14
CA ILE A 74 -1.40 -6.73 8.80
C ILE A 74 0.13 -6.84 8.88
N GLN A 75 0.79 -5.94 9.60
CA GLN A 75 2.24 -5.98 9.77
C GLN A 75 2.72 -7.28 10.40
N GLN A 76 2.02 -7.77 11.42
CA GLN A 76 2.35 -9.04 12.06
C GLN A 76 2.17 -10.23 11.10
N ALA A 77 1.11 -10.24 10.31
CA ALA A 77 0.89 -11.27 9.30
C ALA A 77 2.01 -11.30 8.26
N ILE A 78 2.42 -10.14 7.74
CA ILE A 78 3.53 -10.02 6.78
C ILE A 78 4.83 -10.54 7.40
N THR A 79 5.18 -10.09 8.62
CA THR A 79 6.40 -10.52 9.31
C THR A 79 6.42 -12.05 9.53
N THR A 80 5.26 -12.63 9.88
CA THR A 80 5.14 -14.08 10.09
C THR A 80 5.31 -14.85 8.77
N LEU A 81 4.70 -14.37 7.69
CA LEU A 81 4.83 -14.97 6.36
C LEU A 81 6.28 -14.93 5.86
N GLU A 82 6.94 -13.80 5.99
CA GLU A 82 8.36 -13.67 5.61
C GLU A 82 9.24 -14.63 6.40
N ALA A 83 8.99 -14.79 7.71
CA ALA A 83 9.71 -15.75 8.53
C ALA A 83 9.49 -17.20 8.08
N VAL A 84 8.26 -17.56 7.68
CA VAL A 84 7.94 -18.91 7.15
C VAL A 84 8.64 -19.16 5.82
N ILE A 85 8.65 -18.17 4.91
CA ILE A 85 9.30 -18.27 3.59
C ILE A 85 10.82 -18.53 3.72
N GLU A 86 11.45 -18.01 4.76
CA GLU A 86 12.88 -18.22 5.03
C GLU A 86 13.19 -19.61 5.62
N LEU A 87 12.18 -20.39 6.05
CA LEU A 87 12.43 -21.73 6.60
C LEU A 87 12.96 -22.70 5.52
N PRO A 88 14.10 -23.38 5.75
CA PRO A 88 14.66 -24.32 4.78
C PRO A 88 13.68 -25.42 4.38
N GLY A 89 12.89 -25.93 5.32
CA GLY A 89 11.87 -26.96 5.07
C GLY A 89 10.75 -26.47 4.16
N TRP A 90 10.30 -25.21 4.33
CA TRP A 90 9.29 -24.61 3.46
C TRP A 90 9.81 -24.45 2.03
N ARG A 91 11.03 -23.92 1.86
CA ARG A 91 11.64 -23.76 0.54
C ARG A 91 11.80 -25.10 -0.18
N ALA A 92 12.30 -26.12 0.53
CA ALA A 92 12.45 -27.45 -0.04
C ALA A 92 11.10 -28.05 -0.49
N ALA A 93 10.04 -27.83 0.28
CA ALA A 93 8.69 -28.26 -0.07
C ALA A 93 8.14 -27.49 -1.28
N ALA A 94 8.24 -26.16 -1.27
CA ALA A 94 7.75 -25.31 -2.35
C ALA A 94 8.43 -25.57 -3.69
N LEU A 95 9.75 -25.89 -3.67
CA LEU A 95 10.53 -26.11 -4.89
C LEU A 95 10.51 -27.55 -5.39
N ARG A 96 9.89 -28.48 -4.68
CA ARG A 96 9.90 -29.93 -5.03
C ARG A 96 9.35 -30.21 -6.41
N GLU A 97 8.25 -29.55 -6.77
CA GLU A 97 7.53 -29.72 -8.04
C GLU A 97 7.64 -28.50 -8.95
N ALA A 98 8.47 -27.53 -8.54
CA ALA A 98 8.64 -26.30 -9.29
C ALA A 98 9.53 -26.52 -10.54
N PRO A 99 9.33 -25.76 -11.61
CA PRO A 99 10.20 -25.78 -12.79
C PRO A 99 11.67 -25.53 -12.43
N THR A 100 12.58 -26.08 -13.22
CA THR A 100 14.04 -25.98 -12.96
C THR A 100 14.51 -24.52 -12.79
N ILE A 101 13.91 -23.58 -13.51
CA ILE A 101 14.24 -22.16 -13.38
C ILE A 101 13.98 -21.60 -11.97
N ALA A 102 13.02 -22.15 -11.25
CA ALA A 102 12.72 -21.74 -9.88
C ALA A 102 13.79 -22.17 -8.87
N GLN A 103 14.67 -23.09 -9.24
CA GLN A 103 15.83 -23.49 -8.43
C GLN A 103 16.95 -22.43 -8.45
N HIS A 104 16.90 -21.50 -9.39
CA HIS A 104 17.88 -20.43 -9.46
C HIS A 104 17.79 -19.52 -8.24
N VAL A 105 18.94 -19.27 -7.59
CA VAL A 105 19.06 -18.34 -6.48
C VAL A 105 19.59 -17.02 -7.03
N PRO A 106 18.77 -15.98 -7.13
CA PRO A 106 19.22 -14.68 -7.62
C PRO A 106 20.20 -14.03 -6.64
N ARG A 107 21.12 -13.23 -7.15
CA ARG A 107 22.08 -12.48 -6.32
C ARG A 107 21.42 -11.34 -5.55
N THR A 108 20.33 -10.80 -6.08
CA THR A 108 19.57 -9.71 -5.46
C THR A 108 18.24 -10.23 -4.95
N ARG A 109 17.82 -9.75 -3.77
CA ARG A 109 16.46 -9.95 -3.28
C ARG A 109 15.52 -8.98 -3.98
N GLY A 110 14.23 -9.33 -4.06
CA GLY A 110 13.18 -8.39 -4.48
C GLY A 110 13.17 -7.15 -3.58
N VAL A 111 12.94 -5.97 -4.18
CA VAL A 111 12.97 -4.69 -3.45
C VAL A 111 11.58 -4.35 -2.94
N PHE A 112 10.55 -4.60 -3.74
CA PHE A 112 9.16 -4.28 -3.41
C PHE A 112 8.31 -5.54 -3.44
N MET A 113 7.64 -5.80 -2.31
CA MET A 113 6.63 -6.85 -2.17
C MET A 113 5.29 -6.19 -1.92
N GLY A 114 4.24 -6.57 -2.65
CA GLY A 114 2.86 -6.17 -2.41
C GLY A 114 2.12 -7.27 -1.69
N TYR A 115 1.34 -6.92 -0.68
CA TYR A 115 0.49 -7.82 0.08
C TYR A 115 -0.94 -7.31 0.05
N ASP A 116 -1.84 -8.04 -0.58
CA ASP A 116 -3.23 -7.64 -0.71
C ASP A 116 -4.07 -8.31 0.37
N PHE A 117 -4.84 -7.52 1.12
CA PHE A 117 -5.66 -7.98 2.22
C PHE A 117 -7.13 -7.64 2.00
N HIS A 118 -7.99 -8.61 2.28
CA HIS A 118 -9.39 -8.37 2.59
C HIS A 118 -9.52 -8.09 4.09
N ILE A 119 -10.32 -7.09 4.44
CA ILE A 119 -10.56 -6.72 5.84
C ILE A 119 -12.04 -6.90 6.14
N ASP A 120 -12.35 -7.76 7.10
CA ASP A 120 -13.70 -8.00 7.61
C ASP A 120 -13.75 -7.87 9.14
N ASP A 121 -14.89 -8.18 9.74
CA ASP A 121 -15.12 -8.08 11.19
C ASP A 121 -14.19 -9.00 12.01
N THR A 122 -13.57 -9.99 11.38
CA THR A 122 -12.63 -10.92 12.03
C THR A 122 -11.17 -10.52 11.82
N GLY A 123 -10.91 -9.42 11.11
CA GLY A 123 -9.59 -8.86 10.86
C GLY A 123 -9.08 -9.04 9.43
N PRO A 124 -7.80 -8.73 9.18
CA PRO A 124 -7.20 -8.80 7.85
C PRO A 124 -6.95 -10.25 7.42
N LYS A 125 -7.29 -10.55 6.17
CA LYS A 125 -7.05 -11.85 5.52
C LYS A 125 -6.24 -11.65 4.26
N LEU A 126 -5.08 -12.28 4.18
CA LEU A 126 -4.24 -12.22 3.00
C LEU A 126 -4.95 -12.83 1.80
N ILE A 127 -4.93 -12.12 0.67
CA ILE A 127 -5.46 -12.57 -0.62
C ILE A 127 -4.32 -12.99 -1.53
N GLU A 128 -3.31 -12.10 -1.69
CA GLU A 128 -2.27 -12.26 -2.69
C GLU A 128 -0.95 -11.64 -2.23
N ILE A 129 0.16 -12.20 -2.73
CA ILE A 129 1.50 -11.65 -2.57
C ILE A 129 2.08 -11.39 -3.96
N ASN A 130 2.37 -10.12 -4.24
CA ASN A 130 3.02 -9.68 -5.46
C ASN A 130 4.52 -9.51 -5.21
N THR A 131 5.35 -10.41 -5.74
CA THR A 131 6.78 -10.45 -5.49
C THR A 131 7.59 -9.43 -6.28
N ASN A 132 6.95 -8.66 -7.14
CA ASN A 132 7.56 -7.59 -7.92
C ASN A 132 6.55 -6.45 -8.08
N ALA A 133 6.21 -5.83 -6.96
CA ALA A 133 5.19 -4.79 -6.90
C ALA A 133 5.66 -3.47 -7.54
N GLY A 134 5.44 -3.33 -8.85
CA GLY A 134 5.81 -2.15 -9.63
C GLY A 134 5.07 -0.86 -9.26
N GLY A 135 3.95 -0.97 -8.50
CA GLY A 135 3.08 0.16 -8.16
C GLY A 135 3.56 1.07 -7.02
N ALA A 136 4.70 0.79 -6.38
CA ALA A 136 5.15 1.52 -5.20
C ALA A 136 5.30 3.04 -5.43
N PHE A 137 5.85 3.46 -6.57
CA PHE A 137 6.00 4.87 -6.92
C PHE A 137 4.65 5.53 -7.24
N LEU A 138 3.75 4.82 -7.90
CA LEU A 138 2.39 5.29 -8.17
C LEU A 138 1.60 5.49 -6.86
N SER A 139 1.73 4.56 -5.91
CA SER A 139 1.14 4.68 -4.58
C SER A 139 1.73 5.86 -3.78
N ALA A 140 3.04 6.11 -3.91
CA ALA A 140 3.67 7.27 -3.29
C ALA A 140 3.17 8.59 -3.90
N ALA A 141 2.98 8.67 -5.22
CA ALA A 141 2.40 9.83 -5.89
C ALA A 141 0.96 10.06 -5.42
N LEU A 142 0.14 9.00 -5.33
CA LEU A 142 -1.21 9.07 -4.79
C LEU A 142 -1.24 9.65 -3.38
N THR A 143 -0.37 9.17 -2.49
CA THR A 143 -0.29 9.65 -1.11
C THR A 143 0.02 11.15 -1.03
N ARG A 144 0.88 11.68 -1.91
CA ARG A 144 1.21 13.11 -1.98
C ARG A 144 0.10 13.97 -2.58
N ALA A 145 -0.79 13.35 -3.38
CA ALA A 145 -1.91 14.04 -4.01
C ALA A 145 -3.20 13.99 -3.16
N GLN A 146 -3.22 13.19 -2.10
CA GLN A 146 -4.36 13.12 -1.21
C GLN A 146 -4.46 14.37 -0.33
N GLN A 147 -5.67 14.91 -0.21
CA GLN A 147 -5.99 16.07 0.61
C GLN A 147 -7.22 15.80 1.47
N ALA A 148 -7.30 16.51 2.59
CA ALA A 148 -8.50 16.48 3.41
C ALA A 148 -9.62 17.23 2.70
N CYS A 149 -10.74 16.55 2.42
CA CYS A 149 -11.90 17.15 1.74
C CYS A 149 -12.67 18.14 2.61
N CYS A 150 -12.49 18.12 3.94
CA CYS A 150 -13.21 18.99 4.88
C CYS A 150 -12.43 19.15 6.20
N ALA A 151 -12.87 20.09 7.05
CA ALA A 151 -12.22 20.37 8.33
C ALA A 151 -12.16 19.15 9.28
N GLN A 152 -13.18 18.28 9.24
CA GLN A 152 -13.20 17.05 10.04
C GLN A 152 -12.11 16.07 9.57
N MET A 153 -11.98 15.88 8.26
CA MET A 153 -10.92 15.06 7.69
C MET A 153 -9.55 15.66 7.92
N GLN A 154 -9.41 16.98 7.87
CA GLN A 154 -8.15 17.67 8.13
C GLN A 154 -7.58 17.36 9.53
N ALA A 155 -8.42 17.12 10.51
CA ALA A 155 -7.99 16.72 11.85
C ALA A 155 -7.27 15.34 11.85
N HIS A 156 -7.63 14.45 10.92
CA HIS A 156 -7.03 13.13 10.77
C HIS A 156 -5.77 13.13 9.88
N PHE A 157 -5.64 14.14 9.01
CA PHE A 157 -4.47 14.32 8.13
C PHE A 157 -3.36 15.18 8.74
N ARG A 158 -3.53 15.72 9.95
CA ARG A 158 -2.47 16.54 10.56
C ARG A 158 -1.19 15.71 10.67
N PRO A 159 -0.08 16.16 10.05
CA PRO A 159 1.21 15.60 10.38
C PRO A 159 1.42 15.87 11.88
N GLN A 160 1.68 14.82 12.64
CA GLN A 160 2.18 15.03 14.00
C GLN A 160 3.45 15.84 13.86
N ALA A 161 3.44 17.04 14.44
CA ALA A 161 4.64 17.88 14.50
C ALA A 161 5.81 17.06 15.04
N ALA A 162 6.93 17.15 14.33
CA ALA A 162 8.18 16.49 14.70
C ALA A 162 8.72 17.03 16.03
#